data_68f44924ec86315e8bef1f0d349270aa
#
_entry.id   68f44924ec86315e8bef1f0d349270aa
#
_cell.length_a   1.000
_cell.length_b   1.000
_cell.length_c   1.000
_cell.angle_alpha   90.00
_cell.angle_beta   90.00
_cell.angle_gamma   90.00
#
_symmetry.space_group_name_H-M   'P 1'
#
loop_
_entity.id
_entity.type
_entity.pdbx_description
1 polymer ?
#
loop_
_entity_poly.entity_id
_entity_poly.type
_entity_poly.pdbx_seq_one_letter_code
_entity_poly.pdbx_strand_id
1 'polypeptide(L)'
;MKANKFILLCLLGIVFTTRTALAQPRLHQPEYWLGVHGGVSAGSVIFNPEQPGMTPITKACVLGGNGGLVFRYAGHKYCHFQMEVNYLHRGWATTNYDTIAGTSHSLHYLEIPIFMHLNFGSEVCRWFFNLGPQIGYCIADEQKSIDKPFDWGLAAGTGLYVKSRHAGLYQLEIRFDYSFGGVYGTGVTDPYQMASPMDLSLNLAWLMPIKKGKKSR
;
A
#
# COMPACT_ATOMS: atom_id res chain seq x y z
N MET A 1 7.22 -22.61 -20.69
CA MET A 1 6.67 -21.98 -21.91
C MET A 1 5.22 -21.47 -21.80
N LYS A 2 4.35 -21.98 -20.91
CA LYS A 2 2.95 -21.51 -20.77
C LYS A 2 2.80 -20.19 -19.98
N ALA A 3 3.64 -19.95 -18.97
CA ALA A 3 3.58 -18.73 -18.13
C ALA A 3 3.88 -17.44 -18.90
N ASN A 4 4.86 -17.46 -19.81
CA ASN A 4 5.23 -16.27 -20.60
C ASN A 4 4.12 -15.81 -21.55
N LYS A 5 3.29 -16.74 -22.05
CA LYS A 5 2.16 -16.39 -22.93
C LYS A 5 1.02 -15.72 -22.16
N PHE A 6 0.81 -16.11 -20.90
CA PHE A 6 -0.21 -15.51 -20.04
C PHE A 6 0.16 -14.07 -19.65
N ILE A 7 1.44 -13.85 -19.27
CA ILE A 7 1.96 -12.49 -18.97
C ILE A 7 1.88 -11.60 -20.20
N LEU A 8 2.23 -12.11 -21.38
CA LEU A 8 2.12 -11.36 -22.64
C LEU A 8 0.66 -11.00 -22.97
N LEU A 9 -0.28 -11.91 -22.71
CA LEU A 9 -1.71 -11.66 -22.91
C LEU A 9 -2.27 -10.60 -21.96
N CYS A 10 -1.84 -10.62 -20.71
CA CYS A 10 -2.19 -9.59 -19.71
C CYS A 10 -1.63 -8.22 -20.09
N LEU A 11 -0.36 -8.15 -20.54
CA LEU A 11 0.26 -6.92 -21.01
C LEU A 11 -0.42 -6.38 -22.28
N LEU A 12 -0.79 -7.26 -23.22
CA LEU A 12 -1.58 -6.85 -24.41
C LEU A 12 -2.97 -6.34 -24.01
N GLY A 13 -3.63 -6.97 -23.05
CA GLY A 13 -4.92 -6.52 -22.51
C GLY A 13 -4.85 -5.10 -21.93
N ILE A 14 -3.80 -4.79 -21.19
CA ILE A 14 -3.57 -3.46 -20.62
C ILE A 14 -3.34 -2.42 -21.73
N VAL A 15 -2.57 -2.76 -22.77
CA VAL A 15 -2.31 -1.86 -23.91
C VAL A 15 -3.57 -1.60 -24.74
N PHE A 16 -4.43 -2.61 -24.92
CA PHE A 16 -5.69 -2.44 -25.65
C PHE A 16 -6.72 -1.58 -24.90
N THR A 17 -6.79 -1.71 -23.57
CA THR A 17 -7.70 -0.89 -22.75
C THR A 17 -7.29 0.57 -22.68
N THR A 18 -5.99 0.89 -22.81
CA THR A 18 -5.53 2.29 -22.82
C THR A 18 -5.93 3.06 -24.07
N ARG A 19 -6.08 2.40 -25.22
CA ARG A 19 -6.48 3.07 -26.47
C ARG A 19 -7.95 3.48 -26.50
N THR A 20 -8.82 2.71 -25.88
CA THR A 20 -10.25 3.07 -25.78
C THR A 20 -10.52 4.17 -24.77
N ALA A 21 -9.66 4.30 -23.73
CA ALA A 21 -9.78 5.39 -22.75
C ALA A 21 -9.38 6.76 -23.31
N LEU A 22 -8.56 6.82 -24.36
CA LEU A 22 -8.14 8.07 -25.01
C LEU A 22 -9.17 8.66 -25.98
N ALA A 23 -10.22 7.90 -26.34
CA ALA A 23 -11.21 8.28 -27.35
C ALA A 23 -12.50 8.93 -26.78
N GLN A 24 -12.62 9.12 -25.48
CA GLN A 24 -13.80 9.76 -24.88
C GLN A 24 -13.66 11.29 -24.84
N PRO A 25 -14.70 12.04 -25.29
CA PRO A 25 -14.66 13.49 -25.32
C PRO A 25 -14.53 14.06 -23.90
N ARG A 26 -13.69 15.04 -23.76
CA ARG A 26 -13.28 15.78 -22.57
C ARG A 26 -14.44 16.44 -21.83
N LEU A 27 -15.05 15.75 -20.89
CA LEU A 27 -15.98 16.38 -19.94
C LEU A 27 -15.44 16.43 -18.52
N HIS A 28 -14.27 15.81 -18.27
CA HIS A 28 -13.67 15.81 -16.94
C HIS A 28 -12.42 16.71 -16.95
N GLN A 29 -12.51 17.84 -16.24
CA GLN A 29 -11.33 18.69 -16.03
C GLN A 29 -10.46 18.10 -14.94
N PRO A 30 -9.12 18.05 -15.12
CA PRO A 30 -8.23 17.48 -14.15
C PRO A 30 -8.29 18.26 -12.84
N GLU A 31 -8.45 17.54 -11.74
CA GLU A 31 -8.41 18.07 -10.38
C GLU A 31 -7.16 17.56 -9.67
N TYR A 32 -6.53 18.44 -8.90
CA TYR A 32 -5.39 18.08 -8.05
C TYR A 32 -5.82 18.16 -6.59
N TRP A 33 -5.53 17.14 -5.84
CA TRP A 33 -5.89 17.02 -4.44
C TRP A 33 -4.64 16.78 -3.61
N LEU A 34 -4.52 17.48 -2.50
CA LEU A 34 -3.51 17.26 -1.48
C LEU A 34 -4.21 17.02 -0.15
N GLY A 35 -3.69 16.10 0.63
CA GLY A 35 -4.30 15.77 1.90
C GLY A 35 -3.35 15.06 2.85
N VAL A 36 -3.93 14.68 3.97
CA VAL A 36 -3.29 13.90 5.02
C VAL A 36 -4.11 12.65 5.28
N HIS A 37 -3.46 11.61 5.71
CA HIS A 37 -4.14 10.43 6.24
C HIS A 37 -3.48 9.96 7.53
N GLY A 38 -4.21 9.17 8.29
CA GLY A 38 -3.71 8.47 9.45
C GLY A 38 -4.57 7.24 9.72
N GLY A 39 -3.98 6.27 10.37
CA GLY A 39 -4.66 5.01 10.62
C GLY A 39 -3.97 4.12 11.63
N VAL A 40 -4.58 2.97 11.83
CA VAL A 40 -4.05 1.87 12.62
C VAL A 40 -3.70 0.71 11.70
N SER A 41 -2.62 0.01 12.02
CA SER A 41 -2.16 -1.14 11.26
C SER A 41 -1.93 -2.34 12.15
N ALA A 42 -2.07 -3.52 11.57
CA ALA A 42 -1.69 -4.79 12.17
C ALA A 42 -0.66 -5.43 11.26
N GLY A 43 0.60 -5.40 11.70
CA GLY A 43 1.73 -5.95 10.97
C GLY A 43 2.06 -7.36 11.42
N SER A 44 2.49 -8.19 10.46
CA SER A 44 3.02 -9.53 10.69
C SER A 44 4.12 -9.83 9.68
N VAL A 45 4.86 -10.92 9.91
CA VAL A 45 5.94 -11.36 9.01
C VAL A 45 5.76 -12.84 8.71
N ILE A 46 5.83 -13.17 7.42
CA ILE A 46 5.88 -14.56 6.95
C ILE A 46 7.34 -14.96 6.77
N PHE A 47 7.75 -15.99 7.48
CA PHE A 47 9.07 -16.60 7.34
C PHE A 47 9.00 -17.76 6.36
N ASN A 48 9.65 -17.59 5.21
CA ASN A 48 9.75 -18.65 4.21
C ASN A 48 10.96 -19.55 4.53
N PRO A 49 10.77 -20.89 4.59
CA PRO A 49 11.86 -21.82 4.87
C PRO A 49 12.84 -21.90 3.71
N GLU A 50 14.13 -22.06 4.04
CA GLU A 50 15.20 -22.28 3.06
C GLU A 50 15.17 -23.68 2.43
N GLN A 51 14.67 -24.66 3.19
CA GLN A 51 14.68 -26.07 2.78
C GLN A 51 13.31 -26.56 2.31
N PRO A 52 13.23 -27.35 1.24
CA PRO A 52 11.99 -27.99 0.81
C PRO A 52 11.45 -28.93 1.91
N GLY A 53 10.18 -28.76 2.27
CA GLY A 53 9.48 -29.59 3.24
C GLY A 53 9.27 -28.96 4.62
N MET A 54 9.85 -27.81 4.91
CA MET A 54 9.48 -27.00 6.09
C MET A 54 8.26 -26.15 5.80
N THR A 55 7.39 -25.96 6.80
CA THR A 55 6.21 -25.10 6.69
C THR A 55 6.56 -23.64 6.99
N PRO A 56 5.99 -22.67 6.26
CA PRO A 56 6.12 -21.25 6.60
C PRO A 56 5.58 -20.98 8.01
N ILE A 57 6.29 -20.15 8.78
CA ILE A 57 5.86 -19.73 10.12
C ILE A 57 5.39 -18.26 10.04
N THR A 58 4.16 -18.00 10.44
CA THR A 58 3.64 -16.65 10.63
C THR A 58 3.83 -16.24 12.08
N LYS A 59 4.45 -15.10 12.31
CA LYS A 59 4.60 -14.53 13.65
C LYS A 59 3.32 -13.80 14.06
N ALA A 60 3.13 -13.59 15.37
CA ALA A 60 1.98 -12.87 15.87
C ALA A 60 1.95 -11.43 15.37
N CYS A 61 0.75 -10.92 15.11
CA CYS A 61 0.56 -9.53 14.67
C CYS A 61 0.89 -8.55 15.78
N VAL A 62 1.54 -7.45 15.40
CA VAL A 62 1.77 -6.29 16.27
C VAL A 62 0.95 -5.13 15.75
N LEU A 63 0.23 -4.47 16.67
CA LEU A 63 -0.52 -3.27 16.33
C LEU A 63 0.44 -2.09 16.19
N GLY A 64 0.26 -1.33 15.12
CA GLY A 64 1.01 -0.15 14.79
C GLY A 64 0.11 1.01 14.38
N GLY A 65 0.74 2.11 14.03
CA GLY A 65 0.07 3.28 13.46
C GLY A 65 0.77 3.73 12.20
N ASN A 66 0.00 4.36 11.33
CA ASN A 66 0.53 4.98 10.12
C ASN A 66 -0.04 6.38 9.95
N GLY A 67 0.65 7.18 9.14
CA GLY A 67 0.17 8.50 8.76
C GLY A 67 1.07 9.13 7.73
N GLY A 68 0.50 10.01 6.92
CA GLY A 68 1.28 10.60 5.84
C GLY A 68 0.53 11.65 5.03
N LEU A 69 1.20 12.04 3.95
CA LEU A 69 0.70 12.99 2.96
C LEU A 69 0.18 12.22 1.74
N VAL A 70 -0.93 12.71 1.19
CA VAL A 70 -1.58 12.14 0.00
C VAL A 70 -1.64 13.18 -1.09
N PHE A 71 -1.10 12.86 -2.26
CA PHE A 71 -1.31 13.61 -3.48
C PHE A 71 -2.14 12.78 -4.47
N ARG A 72 -3.20 13.36 -5.03
CA ARG A 72 -4.05 12.70 -6.03
C ARG A 72 -4.26 13.57 -7.25
N TYR A 73 -4.01 13.01 -8.41
CA TYR A 73 -4.34 13.58 -9.71
C TYR A 73 -5.57 12.88 -10.30
N ALA A 74 -6.67 13.58 -10.38
CA ALA A 74 -7.92 13.11 -10.95
C ALA A 74 -8.05 13.59 -12.39
N GLY A 75 -7.36 12.92 -13.31
CA GLY A 75 -7.38 13.25 -14.76
C GLY A 75 -8.50 12.59 -15.53
N HIS A 76 -9.13 11.54 -14.99
CA HIS A 76 -10.23 10.81 -15.60
C HIS A 76 -11.35 10.57 -14.58
N LYS A 77 -12.59 10.37 -15.05
CA LYS A 77 -13.76 10.21 -14.19
C LYS A 77 -13.67 9.01 -13.24
N TYR A 78 -13.06 7.91 -13.68
CA TYR A 78 -13.04 6.63 -12.96
C TYR A 78 -11.64 6.19 -12.54
N CYS A 79 -10.60 6.80 -13.10
CA CYS A 79 -9.22 6.42 -12.83
C CYS A 79 -8.40 7.65 -12.46
N HIS A 80 -7.81 7.63 -11.29
CA HIS A 80 -6.95 8.66 -10.75
C HIS A 80 -5.56 8.09 -10.50
N PHE A 81 -4.58 8.96 -10.48
CA PHE A 81 -3.24 8.66 -9.98
C PHE A 81 -3.13 9.17 -8.54
N GLN A 82 -2.66 8.35 -7.61
CA GLN A 82 -2.42 8.73 -6.23
C GLN A 82 -1.02 8.33 -5.81
N MET A 83 -0.33 9.23 -5.14
CA MET A 83 0.98 9.00 -4.53
C MET A 83 0.92 9.45 -3.07
N GLU A 84 1.59 8.71 -2.21
CA GLU A 84 1.63 9.03 -0.79
C GLU A 84 3.08 9.04 -0.29
N VAL A 85 3.31 9.74 0.82
CA VAL A 85 4.52 9.65 1.60
C VAL A 85 4.08 9.34 3.02
N ASN A 86 4.36 8.12 3.48
CA ASN A 86 3.82 7.55 4.68
C ASN A 86 4.92 7.23 5.68
N TYR A 87 4.68 7.58 6.92
CA TYR A 87 5.36 6.99 8.07
C TYR A 87 4.54 5.80 8.55
N LEU A 88 5.18 4.65 8.71
CA LEU A 88 4.56 3.42 9.17
C LEU A 88 5.35 2.81 10.30
N HIS A 89 4.68 2.55 11.41
CA HIS A 89 5.16 1.73 12.50
C HIS A 89 4.62 0.32 12.34
N ARG A 90 5.51 -0.63 12.11
CA ARG A 90 5.17 -2.06 11.98
C ARG A 90 6.07 -2.91 12.86
N GLY A 91 5.64 -4.15 13.10
CA GLY A 91 6.43 -5.08 13.89
C GLY A 91 5.87 -6.49 13.85
N TRP A 92 6.56 -7.39 14.55
CA TRP A 92 6.08 -8.75 14.80
C TRP A 92 6.47 -9.19 16.21
N ALA A 93 5.73 -10.13 16.76
CA ALA A 93 6.04 -10.74 18.05
C ALA A 93 6.40 -12.23 17.86
N THR A 94 7.47 -12.65 18.53
CA THR A 94 7.82 -14.06 18.64
C THR A 94 7.21 -14.61 19.92
N THR A 95 6.36 -15.64 19.78
CA THR A 95 5.84 -16.38 20.93
C THR A 95 6.68 -17.63 21.11
N ASN A 96 7.52 -17.67 22.14
CA ASN A 96 8.18 -18.91 22.55
C ASN A 96 7.22 -19.65 23.49
N TYR A 97 6.89 -20.90 23.14
CA TYR A 97 5.99 -21.76 23.95
C TYR A 97 6.54 -22.05 25.34
N ASP A 98 7.86 -21.90 25.57
CA ASP A 98 8.50 -22.24 26.86
C ASP A 98 8.80 -21.03 27.76
N THR A 99 8.56 -19.81 27.30
CA THR A 99 8.83 -18.61 28.11
C THR A 99 7.76 -17.56 27.87
N ILE A 100 7.15 -17.05 28.94
CA ILE A 100 6.10 -16.00 28.91
C ILE A 100 6.59 -14.65 28.38
N ALA A 101 7.88 -14.52 28.07
CA ALA A 101 8.47 -13.30 27.52
C ALA A 101 8.59 -13.42 26.00
N GLY A 102 7.53 -13.04 25.28
CA GLY A 102 7.60 -12.80 23.85
C GLY A 102 8.45 -11.56 23.55
N THR A 103 9.39 -11.65 22.62
CA THR A 103 10.15 -10.48 22.14
C THR A 103 9.34 -9.84 21.00
N SER A 104 8.96 -8.58 21.18
CA SER A 104 8.36 -7.78 20.11
C SER A 104 9.43 -6.99 19.37
N HIS A 105 9.41 -7.04 18.07
CA HIS A 105 10.27 -6.25 17.19
C HIS A 105 9.48 -5.07 16.63
N SER A 106 10.04 -3.88 16.76
CA SER A 106 9.42 -2.62 16.37
C SER A 106 10.27 -1.95 15.29
N LEU A 107 9.66 -1.63 14.16
CA LEU A 107 10.30 -1.06 12.99
C LEU A 107 9.54 0.17 12.52
N HIS A 108 10.30 1.18 12.11
CA HIS A 108 9.77 2.43 11.59
C HIS A 108 10.17 2.60 10.13
N TYR A 109 9.20 2.74 9.26
CA TYR A 109 9.41 2.87 7.82
C TYR A 109 8.92 4.22 7.31
N LEU A 110 9.65 4.73 6.32
CA LEU A 110 9.16 5.75 5.40
C LEU A 110 8.81 5.05 4.09
N GLU A 111 7.55 5.14 3.66
CA GLU A 111 7.04 4.44 2.48
C GLU A 111 6.45 5.41 1.46
N ILE A 112 6.63 5.08 0.19
CA ILE A 112 6.09 5.84 -0.95
C ILE A 112 5.33 4.86 -1.85
N PRO A 113 4.04 4.62 -1.58
CA PRO A 113 3.17 3.90 -2.49
C PRO A 113 2.72 4.79 -3.65
N ILE A 114 2.60 4.19 -4.83
CA ILE A 114 2.10 4.82 -6.04
C ILE A 114 0.91 4.00 -6.53
N PHE A 115 -0.28 4.60 -6.49
CA PHE A 115 -1.52 3.89 -6.76
C PHE A 115 -2.18 4.30 -8.07
N MET A 116 -2.68 3.33 -8.79
CA MET A 116 -3.82 3.48 -9.65
C MET A 116 -5.07 3.46 -8.76
N HIS A 117 -5.79 4.58 -8.68
CA HIS A 117 -6.99 4.76 -7.89
C HIS A 117 -8.22 4.68 -8.79
N LEU A 118 -8.89 3.54 -8.77
CA LEU A 118 -10.12 3.30 -9.52
C LEU A 118 -11.32 3.64 -8.63
N ASN A 119 -12.29 4.37 -9.15
CA ASN A 119 -13.44 4.78 -8.35
C ASN A 119 -14.75 4.68 -9.12
N PHE A 120 -15.83 4.32 -8.41
CA PHE A 120 -17.16 4.05 -8.94
C PHE A 120 -18.23 4.61 -8.00
N GLY A 121 -19.31 5.13 -8.53
CA GLY A 121 -20.44 5.61 -7.75
C GLY A 121 -20.92 6.99 -8.13
N SER A 122 -21.57 7.68 -7.20
CA SER A 122 -22.15 9.00 -7.40
C SER A 122 -21.11 10.11 -7.32
N GLU A 123 -21.50 11.35 -7.60
CA GLU A 123 -20.61 12.51 -7.45
C GLU A 123 -20.25 12.83 -5.99
N VAL A 124 -21.08 12.41 -5.05
CA VAL A 124 -20.92 12.70 -3.63
C VAL A 124 -20.21 11.57 -2.90
N CYS A 125 -20.63 10.30 -3.15
CA CYS A 125 -20.09 9.13 -2.50
C CYS A 125 -19.62 8.13 -3.55
N ARG A 126 -18.37 7.68 -3.44
CA ARG A 126 -17.76 6.72 -4.36
C ARG A 126 -17.05 5.62 -3.59
N TRP A 127 -17.20 4.42 -4.10
CA TRP A 127 -16.35 3.30 -3.78
C TRP A 127 -15.06 3.38 -4.60
N PHE A 128 -13.94 2.96 -4.03
CA PHE A 128 -12.68 2.96 -4.76
C PHE A 128 -11.83 1.72 -4.48
N PHE A 129 -10.90 1.48 -5.42
CA PHE A 129 -9.82 0.52 -5.29
C PHE A 129 -8.50 1.22 -5.58
N ASN A 130 -7.53 1.01 -4.70
CA ASN A 130 -6.14 1.38 -4.87
C ASN A 130 -5.34 0.13 -5.16
N LEU A 131 -4.45 0.18 -6.15
CA LEU A 131 -3.50 -0.88 -6.43
C LEU A 131 -2.22 -0.25 -6.99
N GLY A 132 -1.07 -0.67 -6.48
CA GLY A 132 0.18 -0.18 -7.00
C GLY A 132 1.41 -0.66 -6.27
N PRO A 133 2.59 -0.38 -6.84
CA PRO A 133 3.86 -0.64 -6.20
C PRO A 133 4.09 0.32 -5.03
N GLN A 134 4.89 -0.15 -4.08
CA GLN A 134 5.40 0.65 -2.98
C GLN A 134 6.91 0.43 -2.82
N ILE A 135 7.59 1.47 -2.39
CA ILE A 135 8.97 1.42 -1.93
C ILE A 135 9.04 1.97 -0.52
N GLY A 136 9.87 1.36 0.30
CA GLY A 136 10.02 1.70 1.71
C GLY A 136 11.48 1.74 2.12
N TYR A 137 11.76 2.52 3.13
CA TYR A 137 13.05 2.58 3.78
C TYR A 137 12.88 2.55 5.29
N CYS A 138 13.54 1.60 5.95
CA CYS A 138 13.56 1.52 7.40
C CYS A 138 14.42 2.64 7.96
N ILE A 139 13.80 3.56 8.69
CA ILE A 139 14.46 4.74 9.29
C ILE A 139 14.89 4.50 10.73
N ALA A 140 14.25 3.56 11.43
CA ALA A 140 14.64 3.15 12.76
C ALA A 140 14.28 1.69 13.02
N ASP A 141 15.21 0.97 13.60
CA ASP A 141 15.08 -0.40 14.08
C ASP A 141 15.53 -0.41 15.54
N GLU A 142 14.60 -0.57 16.47
CA GLU A 142 14.88 -0.52 17.90
C GLU A 142 15.80 -1.64 18.38
N GLN A 143 15.82 -2.77 17.63
CA GLN A 143 16.54 -3.98 18.05
C GLN A 143 17.69 -4.37 17.11
N LYS A 144 17.98 -3.55 16.09
CA LYS A 144 18.99 -3.82 15.07
C LYS A 144 18.83 -5.23 14.44
N SER A 145 17.58 -5.56 14.16
CA SER A 145 17.19 -6.87 13.64
C SER A 145 17.16 -6.94 12.12
N ILE A 146 17.44 -5.83 11.44
CA ILE A 146 17.35 -5.73 9.97
C ILE A 146 18.73 -5.56 9.35
N ASP A 147 19.05 -6.39 8.37
CA ASP A 147 20.26 -6.23 7.56
C ASP A 147 20.03 -5.34 6.32
N LYS A 148 18.79 -5.27 5.82
CA LYS A 148 18.44 -4.52 4.62
C LYS A 148 17.38 -3.47 4.93
N PRO A 149 17.75 -2.18 4.94
CA PRO A 149 16.80 -1.12 5.25
C PRO A 149 15.83 -0.80 4.09
N PHE A 150 16.18 -1.16 2.86
CA PHE A 150 15.34 -0.92 1.68
C PHE A 150 14.34 -2.04 1.47
N ASP A 151 13.08 -1.66 1.29
CA ASP A 151 11.96 -2.55 1.04
C ASP A 151 11.19 -2.12 -0.21
N TRP A 152 10.57 -3.09 -0.87
CA TRP A 152 9.70 -2.86 -2.01
C TRP A 152 8.60 -3.90 -2.05
N GLY A 153 7.44 -3.53 -2.57
CA GLY A 153 6.29 -4.41 -2.53
C GLY A 153 5.12 -3.92 -3.35
N LEU A 154 3.98 -4.48 -3.04
CA LEU A 154 2.68 -4.10 -3.59
C LEU A 154 1.74 -3.72 -2.45
N ALA A 155 0.97 -2.66 -2.70
CA ALA A 155 -0.11 -2.23 -1.84
C ALA A 155 -1.44 -2.31 -2.60
N ALA A 156 -2.46 -2.82 -1.93
CA ALA A 156 -3.82 -2.88 -2.43
C ALA A 156 -4.80 -2.40 -1.36
N GLY A 157 -5.73 -1.53 -1.73
CA GLY A 157 -6.71 -0.99 -0.80
C GLY A 157 -8.09 -0.82 -1.42
N THR A 158 -9.10 -0.79 -0.58
CA THR A 158 -10.46 -0.49 -0.98
C THR A 158 -11.18 0.31 0.09
N GLY A 159 -12.15 1.09 -0.33
CA GLY A 159 -12.88 1.90 0.62
C GLY A 159 -13.91 2.82 -0.01
N LEU A 160 -14.37 3.76 0.78
CA LEU A 160 -15.34 4.75 0.39
C LEU A 160 -14.78 6.15 0.58
N TYR A 161 -15.12 7.05 -0.32
CA TYR A 161 -14.90 8.46 -0.08
C TYR A 161 -16.17 9.30 -0.31
N VAL A 162 -16.28 10.37 0.47
CA VAL A 162 -17.35 11.33 0.39
C VAL A 162 -16.77 12.69 0.03
N LYS A 163 -17.23 13.28 -1.08
CA LYS A 163 -16.82 14.61 -1.54
C LYS A 163 -17.79 15.67 -1.04
N SER A 164 -17.31 16.55 -0.19
CA SER A 164 -18.04 17.73 0.28
C SER A 164 -17.78 18.93 -0.63
N ARG A 165 -18.77 19.78 -0.80
CA ARG A 165 -18.64 21.01 -1.62
C ARG A 165 -17.68 22.04 -1.03
N HIS A 166 -17.58 22.11 0.30
CA HIS A 166 -16.83 23.13 1.03
C HIS A 166 -15.68 22.57 1.87
N ALA A 167 -15.78 21.31 2.32
CA ALA A 167 -14.85 20.73 3.27
C ALA A 167 -13.85 19.72 2.67
N GLY A 168 -13.82 19.57 1.34
CA GLY A 168 -12.90 18.64 0.67
C GLY A 168 -13.46 17.23 0.53
N LEU A 169 -12.58 16.24 0.58
CA LEU A 169 -12.88 14.83 0.40
C LEU A 169 -12.44 14.07 1.64
N TYR A 170 -13.33 13.27 2.21
CA TYR A 170 -13.08 12.36 3.32
C TYR A 170 -13.08 10.94 2.79
N GLN A 171 -12.06 10.17 3.13
CA GLN A 171 -11.86 8.82 2.65
C GLN A 171 -11.64 7.87 3.82
N LEU A 172 -12.31 6.72 3.79
CA LEU A 172 -12.07 5.57 4.65
C LEU A 172 -11.56 4.43 3.79
N GLU A 173 -10.43 3.85 4.16
CA GLU A 173 -9.74 2.80 3.40
C GLU A 173 -9.30 1.65 4.28
N ILE A 174 -9.53 0.42 3.81
CA ILE A 174 -8.85 -0.77 4.29
C ILE A 174 -7.78 -1.09 3.27
N ARG A 175 -6.51 -1.25 3.73
CA ARG A 175 -5.36 -1.46 2.86
C ARG A 175 -4.57 -2.68 3.34
N PHE A 176 -4.10 -3.44 2.38
CA PHE A 176 -3.17 -4.54 2.56
C PHE A 176 -1.86 -4.22 1.83
N ASP A 177 -0.76 -4.31 2.55
CA ASP A 177 0.59 -4.07 2.06
C ASP A 177 1.38 -5.37 2.17
N TYR A 178 2.09 -5.73 1.10
CA TYR A 178 2.94 -6.91 1.05
C TYR A 178 4.31 -6.55 0.50
N SER A 179 5.35 -6.86 1.28
CA SER A 179 6.73 -6.59 0.93
C SER A 179 7.41 -7.82 0.35
N PHE A 180 8.11 -7.63 -0.78
CA PHE A 180 8.95 -8.65 -1.43
C PHE A 180 10.40 -8.57 -0.97
N GLY A 181 10.83 -7.43 -0.44
CA GLY A 181 12.15 -7.23 0.12
C GLY A 181 12.26 -8.00 1.45
N GLY A 182 13.11 -9.03 1.51
CA GLY A 182 13.38 -9.72 2.77
C GLY A 182 14.07 -8.79 3.76
N VAL A 183 13.57 -8.77 5.00
CA VAL A 183 14.11 -7.97 6.11
C VAL A 183 15.48 -8.46 6.57
N TYR A 184 15.76 -9.75 6.37
CA TYR A 184 17.02 -10.38 6.77
C TYR A 184 17.98 -10.59 5.58
N GLY A 185 19.28 -10.37 5.84
CA GLY A 185 20.36 -10.71 4.90
C GLY A 185 20.70 -12.19 4.95
N THR A 186 21.45 -12.64 3.94
CA THR A 186 21.89 -14.04 3.75
C THR A 186 22.93 -14.52 4.77
N GLY A 187 23.09 -13.86 5.92
CA GLY A 187 24.14 -14.13 6.90
C GLY A 187 23.66 -14.71 8.23
N VAL A 188 22.34 -14.82 8.43
CA VAL A 188 21.79 -15.36 9.68
C VAL A 188 21.71 -16.87 9.60
N THR A 189 22.27 -17.55 10.58
CA THR A 189 22.24 -19.02 10.78
C THR A 189 20.85 -19.57 11.10
N ASP A 190 19.79 -18.89 10.69
CA ASP A 190 18.42 -19.29 10.87
C ASP A 190 17.94 -20.05 9.61
N PRO A 191 17.24 -21.19 9.72
CA PRO A 191 16.76 -21.98 8.58
C PRO A 191 15.71 -21.25 7.71
N TYR A 192 15.41 -19.99 8.01
CA TYR A 192 14.47 -19.15 7.27
C TYR A 192 15.20 -17.98 6.61
N GLN A 193 15.38 -18.06 5.29
CA GLN A 193 16.13 -17.05 4.51
C GLN A 193 15.35 -15.79 4.15
N MET A 194 14.03 -15.83 4.13
CA MET A 194 13.18 -14.71 3.74
C MET A 194 12.08 -14.44 4.76
N ALA A 195 12.09 -13.25 5.30
CA ALA A 195 11.01 -12.72 6.11
C ALA A 195 10.29 -11.64 5.31
N SER A 196 9.08 -11.92 4.84
CA SER A 196 8.26 -10.97 4.06
C SER A 196 7.27 -10.27 4.98
N PRO A 197 7.44 -8.98 5.27
CA PRO A 197 6.48 -8.19 6.02
C PRO A 197 5.17 -8.06 5.28
N MET A 198 4.07 -8.10 6.03
CA MET A 198 2.73 -7.81 5.56
C MET A 198 1.99 -6.99 6.59
N ASP A 199 1.17 -6.07 6.13
CA ASP A 199 0.36 -5.20 6.98
C ASP A 199 -1.06 -5.12 6.47
N LEU A 200 -1.99 -5.08 7.41
CA LEU A 200 -3.38 -4.72 7.17
C LEU A 200 -3.67 -3.43 7.93
N SER A 201 -4.15 -2.40 7.24
CA SER A 201 -4.40 -1.11 7.86
C SER A 201 -5.80 -0.59 7.60
N LEU A 202 -6.32 0.20 8.55
CA LEU A 202 -7.54 0.98 8.43
C LEU A 202 -7.18 2.46 8.51
N ASN A 203 -7.43 3.19 7.43
CA ASN A 203 -6.96 4.55 7.23
C ASN A 203 -8.12 5.53 7.04
N LEU A 204 -8.02 6.69 7.66
CA LEU A 204 -8.86 7.86 7.40
C LEU A 204 -8.02 8.91 6.70
N ALA A 205 -8.51 9.47 5.60
CA ALA A 205 -7.85 10.54 4.89
C ALA A 205 -8.77 11.73 4.67
N TRP A 206 -8.16 12.91 4.65
CA TRP A 206 -8.81 14.16 4.30
C TRP A 206 -8.01 14.89 3.25
N LEU A 207 -8.63 15.18 2.10
CA LEU A 207 -7.98 15.81 0.97
C LEU A 207 -8.69 17.12 0.58
N MET A 208 -7.91 18.14 0.26
CA MET A 208 -8.37 19.40 -0.27
C MET A 208 -7.99 19.57 -1.75
N PRO A 209 -8.83 20.21 -2.58
CA PRO A 209 -8.47 20.52 -3.95
C PRO A 209 -7.48 21.69 -3.99
N ILE A 210 -6.31 21.49 -4.61
CA ILE A 210 -5.31 22.55 -4.84
C ILE A 210 -5.75 23.39 -6.05
N LYS A 211 -6.26 22.73 -7.09
CA LYS A 211 -6.73 23.38 -8.32
C LYS A 211 -8.03 22.74 -8.77
N LYS A 212 -9.10 23.54 -8.78
CA LYS A 212 -10.34 23.14 -9.44
C LYS A 212 -10.22 23.43 -10.93
N GLY A 213 -10.56 22.48 -11.76
CA GLY A 213 -10.72 22.72 -13.18
C GLY A 213 -11.69 23.91 -13.40
N LYS A 214 -11.35 24.84 -14.29
CA LYS A 214 -12.27 25.92 -14.67
C LYS A 214 -13.55 25.29 -15.24
N LYS A 215 -14.71 25.59 -14.63
CA LYS A 215 -15.99 25.26 -15.25
C LYS A 215 -16.03 25.97 -16.60
N SER A 216 -16.03 25.21 -17.70
CA SER A 216 -16.45 25.74 -18.99
C SER A 216 -17.92 26.15 -18.86
N ARG A 217 -18.20 27.42 -19.08
CA ARG A 217 -19.55 27.93 -19.27
C ARG A 217 -20.07 27.49 -20.62
#